data_f267ef0aac9f7b290bb4a6b726e01265
#
_entry.id   f267ef0aac9f7b290bb4a6b726e01265
#
_cell.length_a   1.000
_cell.length_b   1.000
_cell.length_c   1.000
_cell.angle_alpha   90.00
_cell.angle_beta   90.00
_cell.angle_gamma   90.00
#
_symmetry.space_group_name_H-M   'P 1'
#
loop_
_entity.id
_entity.type
_entity.pdbx_description
1 polymer ?
#
loop_
_entity_poly.entity_id
_entity_poly.type
_entity_poly.pdbx_seq_one_letter_code
_entity_poly.pdbx_strand_id
1 'polypeptide(L)'
;MADPALVRALSFYVPAAVVVATVLAVRPDRRQGGAALLAGLWNATALLAVNVVAVRAGWWRFDSVGGELAGVPVDALLGWALLWGALPALLPERVPTTAVVAALVWVDLVAMPAGAPILVLGDAWLAGEALAVAIALIPGLVLARLTVSRRALPVRAAMQVVLFTALIFVGLAYVAVFANGGEWPDLEAGVAFQVTVLLAAPALAAVRELARRGGGTPFPFDPPDRLVTTGPYAYVANPMQLSCTLLLVAWGGLLRTWGLVAMAVVSASFAAGIAGWHETLELERRHGRAWSEYRRRVPVWRPRWRPWGGGTDPAVLYVAPGCDPCEGLARWLGARDPVRLDIRAATDAPTPVVRLTYIGPDGDQTAGVAAFARAVEHLNLAWAWLAWVLLLPGLARFVQLVIDAMGGGPLATPIGGCPRNGSPPPEAEVAGSLDGALRSDAM
;
A
#
# COMPACT_ATOMS: atom_id res chain seq x y z
N MET A 1 -0.72 20.89 -42.78
CA MET A 1 -0.88 19.90 -41.69
C MET A 1 0.50 19.75 -41.06
N ALA A 2 0.57 19.72 -39.73
CA ALA A 2 1.84 19.46 -39.05
C ALA A 2 2.34 18.04 -39.35
N ASP A 3 3.67 17.88 -39.39
CA ASP A 3 4.29 16.54 -39.56
C ASP A 3 4.01 15.69 -38.28
N PRO A 4 3.42 14.50 -38.41
CA PRO A 4 3.16 13.63 -37.27
C PRO A 4 4.41 13.33 -36.43
N ALA A 5 5.55 13.13 -37.06
CA ALA A 5 6.81 12.87 -36.36
C ALA A 5 7.25 14.09 -35.53
N LEU A 6 7.05 15.30 -36.05
CA LEU A 6 7.34 16.52 -35.30
C LEU A 6 6.41 16.69 -34.11
N VAL A 7 5.10 16.44 -34.26
CA VAL A 7 4.14 16.55 -33.17
C VAL A 7 4.48 15.54 -32.06
N ARG A 8 4.82 14.29 -32.39
CA ARG A 8 5.29 13.28 -31.44
C ARG A 8 6.56 13.70 -30.72
N ALA A 9 7.54 14.19 -31.46
CA ALA A 9 8.78 14.66 -30.86
C ALA A 9 8.53 15.82 -29.87
N LEU A 10 7.71 16.80 -30.26
CA LEU A 10 7.38 17.95 -29.41
C LEU A 10 6.58 17.54 -28.18
N SER A 11 5.65 16.58 -28.29
CA SER A 11 4.83 16.09 -27.18
C SER A 11 5.66 15.49 -26.04
N PHE A 12 6.86 14.98 -26.32
CA PHE A 12 7.80 14.47 -25.31
C PHE A 12 8.90 15.48 -24.96
N TYR A 13 9.63 15.99 -25.96
CA TYR A 13 10.84 16.78 -25.71
C TYR A 13 10.56 18.14 -25.07
N VAL A 14 9.40 18.77 -25.35
CA VAL A 14 9.06 20.05 -24.72
C VAL A 14 8.78 19.86 -23.23
N PRO A 15 7.88 18.96 -22.77
CA PRO A 15 7.71 18.66 -21.36
C PRO A 15 9.02 18.24 -20.67
N ALA A 16 9.81 17.40 -21.30
CA ALA A 16 11.08 16.96 -20.75
C ALA A 16 12.06 18.12 -20.55
N ALA A 17 12.19 18.99 -21.53
CA ALA A 17 13.04 20.18 -21.44
C ALA A 17 12.57 21.14 -20.33
N VAL A 18 11.26 21.36 -20.20
CA VAL A 18 10.67 22.18 -19.13
C VAL A 18 10.96 21.59 -17.75
N VAL A 19 10.78 20.27 -17.58
CA VAL A 19 11.09 19.59 -16.30
C VAL A 19 12.58 19.70 -15.99
N VAL A 20 13.47 19.44 -16.96
CA VAL A 20 14.93 19.55 -16.77
C VAL A 20 15.32 20.98 -16.42
N ALA A 21 14.82 21.98 -17.13
CA ALA A 21 15.08 23.38 -16.82
C ALA A 21 14.60 23.75 -15.41
N THR A 22 13.42 23.25 -15.00
CA THR A 22 12.88 23.47 -13.66
C THR A 22 13.75 22.80 -12.59
N VAL A 23 14.21 21.56 -12.81
CA VAL A 23 15.14 20.86 -11.90
C VAL A 23 16.45 21.63 -11.73
N LEU A 24 17.01 22.13 -12.82
CA LEU A 24 18.26 22.91 -12.78
C LEU A 24 18.08 24.25 -12.04
N ALA A 25 16.92 24.89 -12.18
CA ALA A 25 16.59 26.16 -11.54
C ALA A 25 16.25 25.99 -10.04
N VAL A 26 15.41 25.02 -9.71
CA VAL A 26 14.91 24.79 -8.34
C VAL A 26 15.91 24.02 -7.49
N ARG A 27 16.69 23.12 -8.09
CA ARG A 27 17.64 22.20 -7.40
C ARG A 27 16.95 21.43 -6.28
N PRO A 28 15.93 20.59 -6.62
CA PRO A 28 15.12 19.93 -5.63
C PRO A 28 15.95 19.06 -4.68
N ASP A 29 15.55 18.99 -3.44
CA ASP A 29 16.11 18.01 -2.51
C ASP A 29 15.70 16.56 -2.88
N ARG A 30 16.28 15.58 -2.18
CA ARG A 30 15.99 14.16 -2.45
C ARG A 30 14.50 13.83 -2.31
N ARG A 31 13.79 14.45 -1.36
CA ARG A 31 12.36 14.20 -1.12
C ARG A 31 11.50 14.80 -2.21
N GLN A 32 11.78 16.05 -2.59
CA GLN A 32 11.06 16.72 -3.68
C GLN A 32 11.28 16.00 -5.00
N GLY A 33 12.50 15.54 -5.30
CA GLY A 33 12.79 14.70 -6.46
C GLY A 33 12.03 13.36 -6.41
N GLY A 34 11.98 12.73 -5.24
CA GLY A 34 11.17 11.53 -5.02
C GLY A 34 9.67 11.77 -5.21
N ALA A 35 9.14 12.89 -4.71
CA ALA A 35 7.74 13.26 -4.91
C ALA A 35 7.42 13.50 -6.40
N ALA A 36 8.33 14.14 -7.15
CA ALA A 36 8.19 14.32 -8.58
C ALA A 36 8.18 12.99 -9.36
N LEU A 37 9.04 12.03 -8.96
CA LEU A 37 9.04 10.68 -9.51
C LEU A 37 7.73 9.95 -9.21
N LEU A 38 7.23 9.97 -7.97
CA LEU A 38 5.95 9.35 -7.61
C LEU A 38 4.78 9.93 -8.40
N ALA A 39 4.71 11.25 -8.50
CA ALA A 39 3.64 11.91 -9.25
C ALA A 39 3.74 11.63 -10.75
N GLY A 40 4.95 11.58 -11.31
CA GLY A 40 5.18 11.17 -12.69
C GLY A 40 4.72 9.75 -12.98
N LEU A 41 5.09 8.80 -12.12
CA LEU A 41 4.66 7.39 -12.23
C LEU A 41 3.14 7.25 -12.05
N TRP A 42 2.54 7.98 -11.09
CA TRP A 42 1.10 8.01 -10.92
C TRP A 42 0.39 8.47 -12.18
N ASN A 43 0.83 9.60 -12.74
CA ASN A 43 0.24 10.15 -13.96
C ASN A 43 0.45 9.23 -15.17
N ALA A 44 1.64 8.66 -15.36
CA ALA A 44 1.89 7.70 -16.45
C ALA A 44 0.92 6.50 -16.37
N THR A 45 0.72 5.94 -15.18
CA THR A 45 -0.16 4.79 -14.97
C THR A 45 -1.64 5.16 -15.15
N ALA A 46 -2.07 6.26 -14.52
CA ALA A 46 -3.45 6.70 -14.57
C ALA A 46 -3.85 7.19 -15.98
N LEU A 47 -2.98 7.96 -16.65
CA LEU A 47 -3.21 8.42 -18.03
C LEU A 47 -3.24 7.25 -19.02
N LEU A 48 -2.39 6.24 -18.85
CA LEU A 48 -2.49 5.03 -19.68
C LEU A 48 -3.89 4.39 -19.54
N ALA A 49 -4.36 4.23 -18.30
CA ALA A 49 -5.69 3.66 -18.04
C ALA A 49 -6.81 4.53 -18.64
N VAL A 50 -6.75 5.86 -18.45
CA VAL A 50 -7.72 6.80 -19.06
C VAL A 50 -7.71 6.70 -20.58
N ASN A 51 -6.54 6.69 -21.20
CA ASN A 51 -6.42 6.63 -22.65
C ASN A 51 -7.01 5.32 -23.21
N VAL A 52 -6.76 4.19 -22.55
CA VAL A 52 -7.38 2.90 -22.95
C VAL A 52 -8.92 2.97 -22.88
N VAL A 53 -9.46 3.59 -21.82
CA VAL A 53 -10.91 3.78 -21.69
C VAL A 53 -11.44 4.75 -22.74
N ALA A 54 -10.76 5.87 -22.93
CA ALA A 54 -11.16 6.93 -23.85
C ALA A 54 -11.21 6.47 -25.31
N VAL A 55 -10.20 5.70 -25.74
CA VAL A 55 -10.17 5.09 -27.07
C VAL A 55 -11.34 4.11 -27.27
N ARG A 56 -11.63 3.27 -26.27
CA ARG A 56 -12.77 2.35 -26.31
C ARG A 56 -14.12 3.07 -26.29
N ALA A 57 -14.21 4.18 -25.57
CA ALA A 57 -15.42 5.01 -25.49
C ALA A 57 -15.63 5.94 -26.69
N GLY A 58 -14.64 6.02 -27.61
CA GLY A 58 -14.69 6.92 -28.75
C GLY A 58 -14.53 8.40 -28.38
N TRP A 59 -13.97 8.70 -27.19
CA TRP A 59 -13.72 10.10 -26.78
C TRP A 59 -12.58 10.71 -27.57
N TRP A 60 -11.56 9.92 -27.90
CA TRP A 60 -10.51 10.21 -28.85
C TRP A 60 -9.88 8.94 -29.39
N ARG A 61 -9.07 9.09 -30.42
CA ARG A 61 -8.24 8.02 -30.95
C ARG A 61 -6.86 8.56 -31.29
N PHE A 62 -5.89 7.67 -31.26
CA PHE A 62 -4.55 7.97 -31.74
C PHE A 62 -4.41 7.47 -33.17
N ASP A 63 -3.89 8.35 -34.06
CA ASP A 63 -3.58 8.05 -35.45
C ASP A 63 -2.06 8.11 -35.60
N SER A 64 -1.39 7.10 -35.04
CA SER A 64 0.08 7.00 -35.01
C SER A 64 0.52 5.58 -35.33
N VAL A 65 1.72 5.42 -35.86
CA VAL A 65 2.29 4.12 -36.21
C VAL A 65 3.59 3.92 -35.44
N GLY A 66 3.62 2.81 -34.65
CA GLY A 66 4.81 2.38 -33.90
C GLY A 66 5.03 3.11 -32.58
N GLY A 67 5.74 2.49 -31.66
CA GLY A 67 6.05 3.04 -30.34
C GLY A 67 4.82 3.26 -29.46
N GLU A 68 3.87 2.34 -29.52
CA GLU A 68 2.62 2.41 -28.75
C GLU A 68 2.58 1.36 -27.62
N LEU A 69 1.95 1.74 -26.53
CA LEU A 69 1.57 0.85 -25.44
C LEU A 69 0.05 0.86 -25.31
N ALA A 70 -0.60 -0.26 -25.55
CA ALA A 70 -2.07 -0.38 -25.56
C ALA A 70 -2.76 0.60 -26.54
N GLY A 71 -2.15 0.86 -27.69
CA GLY A 71 -2.67 1.83 -28.68
C GLY A 71 -2.46 3.31 -28.29
N VAL A 72 -1.65 3.58 -27.25
CA VAL A 72 -1.31 4.95 -26.81
C VAL A 72 0.16 5.23 -27.14
N PRO A 73 0.49 6.31 -27.87
CA PRO A 73 1.85 6.69 -28.17
C PRO A 73 2.65 6.94 -26.87
N VAL A 74 3.76 6.21 -26.69
CA VAL A 74 4.55 6.25 -25.44
C VAL A 74 5.17 7.62 -25.21
N ASP A 75 5.60 8.29 -26.26
CA ASP A 75 6.16 9.66 -26.23
C ASP A 75 5.15 10.68 -25.69
N ALA A 76 3.92 10.67 -26.21
CA ALA A 76 2.85 11.54 -25.72
C ALA A 76 2.48 11.21 -24.26
N LEU A 77 2.32 9.92 -23.94
CA LEU A 77 2.02 9.48 -22.57
C LEU A 77 3.07 9.96 -21.56
N LEU A 78 4.35 9.79 -21.89
CA LEU A 78 5.45 10.20 -21.01
C LEU A 78 5.54 11.74 -20.91
N GLY A 79 5.31 12.46 -22.01
CA GLY A 79 5.27 13.92 -22.01
C GLY A 79 4.18 14.47 -21.08
N TRP A 80 2.96 13.95 -21.17
CA TRP A 80 1.87 14.30 -20.24
C TRP A 80 2.16 13.90 -18.79
N ALA A 81 2.73 12.73 -18.56
CA ALA A 81 3.13 12.30 -17.21
C ALA A 81 4.20 13.23 -16.60
N LEU A 82 5.12 13.74 -17.40
CA LEU A 82 6.09 14.75 -16.96
C LEU A 82 5.42 16.09 -16.66
N LEU A 83 4.53 16.55 -17.53
CA LEU A 83 3.86 17.83 -17.42
C LEU A 83 2.88 17.87 -16.23
N TRP A 84 2.08 16.83 -16.06
CA TRP A 84 1.05 16.74 -15.02
C TRP A 84 1.56 16.17 -13.69
N GLY A 85 2.61 15.37 -13.72
CA GLY A 85 3.15 14.71 -12.53
C GLY A 85 4.44 15.35 -12.03
N ALA A 86 5.52 15.25 -12.79
CA ALA A 86 6.83 15.67 -12.31
C ALA A 86 6.94 17.19 -12.16
N LEU A 87 6.49 17.96 -13.15
CA LEU A 87 6.61 19.43 -13.15
C LEU A 87 5.92 20.08 -11.95
N PRO A 88 4.62 19.82 -11.66
CA PRO A 88 3.93 20.48 -10.55
C PRO A 88 4.46 20.07 -9.18
N ALA A 89 5.06 18.88 -9.05
CA ALA A 89 5.70 18.44 -7.82
C ALA A 89 6.97 19.23 -7.49
N LEU A 90 7.62 19.84 -8.49
CA LEU A 90 8.79 20.69 -8.34
C LEU A 90 8.44 22.14 -7.97
N LEU A 91 7.18 22.54 -8.08
CA LEU A 91 6.75 23.90 -7.75
C LEU A 91 6.76 24.12 -6.23
N PRO A 92 7.06 25.37 -5.77
CA PRO A 92 7.02 25.69 -4.35
C PRO A 92 5.65 25.44 -3.72
N GLU A 93 5.62 24.97 -2.45
CA GLU A 93 4.36 24.68 -1.72
C GLU A 93 3.44 25.90 -1.57
N ARG A 94 3.99 27.11 -1.62
CA ARG A 94 3.23 28.37 -1.55
C ARG A 94 2.30 28.59 -2.76
N VAL A 95 2.53 27.90 -3.88
CA VAL A 95 1.63 27.98 -5.03
C VAL A 95 0.38 27.13 -4.73
N PRO A 96 -0.82 27.72 -4.74
CA PRO A 96 -2.06 26.99 -4.43
C PRO A 96 -2.28 25.82 -5.39
N THR A 97 -2.65 24.66 -4.84
CA THR A 97 -2.93 23.45 -5.64
C THR A 97 -3.99 23.69 -6.70
N THR A 98 -5.04 24.45 -6.35
CA THR A 98 -6.12 24.83 -7.28
C THR A 98 -5.62 25.66 -8.46
N ALA A 99 -4.68 26.59 -8.24
CA ALA A 99 -4.10 27.38 -9.31
C ALA A 99 -3.25 26.52 -10.26
N VAL A 100 -2.49 25.54 -9.70
CA VAL A 100 -1.70 24.61 -10.51
C VAL A 100 -2.61 23.74 -11.36
N VAL A 101 -3.66 23.16 -10.75
CA VAL A 101 -4.64 22.33 -11.48
C VAL A 101 -5.31 23.16 -12.58
N ALA A 102 -5.81 24.37 -12.27
CA ALA A 102 -6.46 25.22 -13.26
C ALA A 102 -5.55 25.59 -14.44
N ALA A 103 -4.28 25.90 -14.15
CA ALA A 103 -3.30 26.24 -15.19
C ALA A 103 -2.99 25.02 -16.08
N LEU A 104 -2.81 23.83 -15.51
CA LEU A 104 -2.51 22.61 -16.27
C LEU A 104 -3.71 22.14 -17.09
N VAL A 105 -4.93 22.21 -16.53
CA VAL A 105 -6.16 21.95 -17.28
C VAL A 105 -6.33 22.92 -18.44
N TRP A 106 -6.08 24.21 -18.21
CA TRP A 106 -6.14 25.20 -19.28
C TRP A 106 -5.11 24.90 -20.40
N VAL A 107 -3.87 24.56 -20.03
CA VAL A 107 -2.84 24.17 -21.01
C VAL A 107 -3.30 22.96 -21.81
N ASP A 108 -3.90 21.97 -21.16
CA ASP A 108 -4.32 20.74 -21.80
C ASP A 108 -5.51 20.94 -22.75
N LEU A 109 -6.50 21.74 -22.34
CA LEU A 109 -7.62 22.12 -23.21
C LEU A 109 -7.18 22.82 -24.51
N VAL A 110 -6.02 23.47 -24.47
CA VAL A 110 -5.42 24.10 -25.66
C VAL A 110 -4.55 23.12 -26.44
N ALA A 111 -3.81 22.26 -25.74
CA ALA A 111 -2.86 21.30 -26.32
C ALA A 111 -3.55 20.11 -27.01
N MET A 112 -4.65 19.60 -26.43
CA MET A 112 -5.36 18.45 -26.98
C MET A 112 -5.83 18.66 -28.43
N PRO A 113 -6.52 19.75 -28.79
CA PRO A 113 -6.86 20.04 -30.20
C PRO A 113 -5.64 20.25 -31.09
N ALA A 114 -4.54 20.82 -30.56
CA ALA A 114 -3.30 21.02 -31.29
C ALA A 114 -2.51 19.71 -31.52
N GLY A 115 -2.88 18.60 -30.83
CA GLY A 115 -2.31 17.28 -31.01
C GLY A 115 -2.61 16.60 -32.34
N ALA A 116 -3.50 17.16 -33.18
CA ALA A 116 -3.69 16.68 -34.53
C ALA A 116 -2.38 16.83 -35.35
N PRO A 117 -2.02 15.85 -36.18
CA PRO A 117 -2.83 14.72 -36.66
C PRO A 117 -2.78 13.44 -35.81
N ILE A 118 -1.94 13.37 -34.77
CA ILE A 118 -1.76 12.14 -33.97
C ILE A 118 -2.91 11.88 -33.01
N LEU A 119 -3.56 12.94 -32.50
CA LEU A 119 -4.71 12.85 -31.60
C LEU A 119 -5.95 13.38 -32.29
N VAL A 120 -6.92 12.53 -32.51
CA VAL A 120 -8.20 12.89 -33.14
C VAL A 120 -9.28 12.85 -32.06
N LEU A 121 -9.83 14.02 -31.73
CA LEU A 121 -10.85 14.17 -30.69
C LEU A 121 -12.24 13.79 -31.22
N GLY A 122 -13.00 13.07 -30.39
CA GLY A 122 -14.44 12.81 -30.60
C GLY A 122 -15.31 13.86 -29.90
N ASP A 123 -16.63 13.78 -30.11
CA ASP A 123 -17.56 14.81 -29.59
C ASP A 123 -17.57 14.91 -28.04
N ALA A 124 -17.33 13.81 -27.35
CA ALA A 124 -17.34 13.74 -25.89
C ALA A 124 -15.95 13.77 -25.24
N TRP A 125 -14.92 14.28 -25.93
CA TRP A 125 -13.55 14.27 -25.42
C TRP A 125 -13.37 14.98 -24.07
N LEU A 126 -14.18 16.00 -23.77
CA LEU A 126 -14.16 16.69 -22.48
C LEU A 126 -14.53 15.77 -21.30
N ALA A 127 -15.31 14.71 -21.52
CA ALA A 127 -15.60 13.72 -20.47
C ALA A 127 -14.35 12.91 -20.13
N GLY A 128 -13.55 12.55 -21.15
CA GLY A 128 -12.25 11.90 -20.95
C GLY A 128 -11.25 12.80 -20.24
N GLU A 129 -11.23 14.08 -20.60
CA GLU A 129 -10.40 15.09 -19.94
C GLU A 129 -10.79 15.25 -18.45
N ALA A 130 -12.08 15.37 -18.15
CA ALA A 130 -12.55 15.44 -16.77
C ALA A 130 -12.15 14.19 -15.95
N LEU A 131 -12.24 13.00 -16.56
CA LEU A 131 -11.78 11.77 -15.94
C LEU A 131 -10.26 11.79 -15.71
N ALA A 132 -9.47 12.24 -16.68
CA ALA A 132 -8.02 12.35 -16.55
C ALA A 132 -7.61 13.30 -15.42
N VAL A 133 -8.27 14.46 -15.33
CA VAL A 133 -8.05 15.42 -14.23
C VAL A 133 -8.38 14.76 -12.88
N ALA A 134 -9.50 14.05 -12.77
CA ALA A 134 -9.98 13.44 -11.53
C ALA A 134 -9.09 12.30 -11.03
N ILE A 135 -8.54 11.47 -11.91
CA ILE A 135 -7.80 10.27 -11.49
C ILE A 135 -6.28 10.33 -11.73
N ALA A 136 -5.81 11.20 -12.60
CA ALA A 136 -4.38 11.38 -12.86
C ALA A 136 -3.84 12.66 -12.23
N LEU A 137 -4.27 13.84 -12.69
CA LEU A 137 -3.69 15.11 -12.27
C LEU A 137 -3.88 15.39 -10.78
N ILE A 138 -5.11 15.41 -10.30
CA ILE A 138 -5.40 15.76 -8.89
C ILE A 138 -4.75 14.78 -7.92
N PRO A 139 -4.95 13.44 -8.04
CA PRO A 139 -4.32 12.52 -7.10
C PRO A 139 -2.79 12.52 -7.19
N GLY A 140 -2.21 12.63 -8.38
CA GLY A 140 -0.75 12.74 -8.55
C GLY A 140 -0.18 13.95 -7.82
N LEU A 141 -0.81 15.11 -7.96
CA LEU A 141 -0.40 16.34 -7.28
C LEU A 141 -0.62 16.26 -5.76
N VAL A 142 -1.74 15.68 -5.32
CA VAL A 142 -1.99 15.44 -3.89
C VAL A 142 -0.91 14.51 -3.31
N LEU A 143 -0.59 13.41 -3.98
CA LEU A 143 0.47 12.50 -3.54
C LEU A 143 1.82 13.21 -3.41
N ALA A 144 2.19 14.03 -4.40
CA ALA A 144 3.42 14.82 -4.35
C ALA A 144 3.45 15.78 -3.16
N ARG A 145 2.39 16.59 -2.99
CA ARG A 145 2.29 17.58 -1.90
C ARG A 145 2.33 16.92 -0.52
N LEU A 146 1.58 15.83 -0.34
CA LEU A 146 1.58 15.07 0.91
C LEU A 146 2.96 14.44 1.19
N THR A 147 3.70 14.02 0.15
CA THR A 147 5.03 13.43 0.28
C THR A 147 6.05 14.49 0.70
N VAL A 148 6.04 15.66 0.07
CA VAL A 148 6.95 16.78 0.42
C VAL A 148 6.68 17.25 1.85
N SER A 149 5.41 17.50 2.21
CA SER A 149 5.00 18.00 3.52
C SER A 149 5.00 16.95 4.64
N ARG A 150 5.22 15.66 4.34
CA ARG A 150 5.15 14.51 5.28
C ARG A 150 3.79 14.37 5.98
N ARG A 151 2.73 14.86 5.39
CA ARG A 151 1.38 14.79 5.97
C ARG A 151 0.63 13.55 5.52
N ALA A 152 -0.46 13.22 6.24
CA ALA A 152 -1.40 12.15 5.92
C ALA A 152 -0.71 10.82 5.51
N LEU A 153 0.18 10.32 6.36
CA LEU A 153 0.96 9.11 6.13
C LEU A 153 0.11 7.91 5.66
N PRO A 154 -1.08 7.60 6.24
CA PRO A 154 -1.90 6.49 5.77
C PRO A 154 -2.36 6.67 4.31
N VAL A 155 -2.71 7.90 3.91
CA VAL A 155 -3.14 8.21 2.55
C VAL A 155 -1.98 8.04 1.57
N ARG A 156 -0.79 8.56 1.91
CA ARG A 156 0.42 8.37 1.09
C ARG A 156 0.76 6.89 0.89
N ALA A 157 0.76 6.13 1.99
CA ALA A 157 1.03 4.70 1.94
C ALA A 157 -0.01 3.95 1.08
N ALA A 158 -1.30 4.26 1.23
CA ALA A 158 -2.36 3.66 0.42
C ALA A 158 -2.22 4.00 -1.07
N MET A 159 -1.97 5.26 -1.41
CA MET A 159 -1.77 5.67 -2.81
C MET A 159 -0.53 5.00 -3.43
N GLN A 160 0.56 4.86 -2.68
CA GLN A 160 1.76 4.16 -3.15
C GLN A 160 1.50 2.66 -3.35
N VAL A 161 0.73 2.01 -2.47
CA VAL A 161 0.30 0.61 -2.66
C VAL A 161 -0.50 0.46 -3.95
N VAL A 162 -1.48 1.35 -4.19
CA VAL A 162 -2.28 1.35 -5.42
C VAL A 162 -1.37 1.52 -6.64
N LEU A 163 -0.47 2.51 -6.61
CA LEU A 163 0.45 2.78 -7.71
C LEU A 163 1.37 1.59 -8.02
N PHE A 164 2.04 1.05 -7.00
CA PHE A 164 2.98 -0.06 -7.20
C PHE A 164 2.26 -1.35 -7.59
N THR A 165 1.05 -1.59 -7.07
CA THR A 165 0.21 -2.70 -7.49
C THR A 165 -0.16 -2.58 -8.97
N ALA A 166 -0.61 -1.40 -9.41
CA ALA A 166 -0.95 -1.15 -10.82
C ALA A 166 0.27 -1.30 -11.74
N LEU A 167 1.42 -0.73 -11.36
CA LEU A 167 2.65 -0.84 -12.14
C LEU A 167 3.16 -2.28 -12.25
N ILE A 168 3.22 -3.00 -11.13
CA ILE A 168 3.87 -4.33 -11.08
C ILE A 168 2.91 -5.40 -11.60
N PHE A 169 1.66 -5.41 -11.16
CA PHE A 169 0.76 -6.54 -11.44
C PHE A 169 -0.12 -6.33 -12.66
N VAL A 170 -0.41 -5.08 -13.05
CA VAL A 170 -1.17 -4.79 -14.27
C VAL A 170 -0.22 -4.39 -15.39
N GLY A 171 0.63 -3.39 -15.17
CA GLY A 171 1.51 -2.85 -16.21
C GLY A 171 2.53 -3.86 -16.71
N LEU A 172 3.29 -4.48 -15.80
CA LEU A 172 4.30 -5.47 -16.19
C LEU A 172 3.69 -6.75 -16.74
N ALA A 173 2.55 -7.21 -16.18
CA ALA A 173 1.84 -8.38 -16.71
C ALA A 173 1.34 -8.10 -18.14
N TYR A 174 0.76 -6.93 -18.37
CA TYR A 174 0.34 -6.51 -19.71
C TYR A 174 1.53 -6.51 -20.68
N VAL A 175 2.61 -5.82 -20.33
CA VAL A 175 3.82 -5.77 -21.18
C VAL A 175 4.38 -7.15 -21.45
N ALA A 176 4.47 -8.01 -20.43
CA ALA A 176 5.03 -9.35 -20.57
C ALA A 176 4.19 -10.25 -21.48
N VAL A 177 2.87 -10.14 -21.43
CA VAL A 177 1.97 -10.94 -22.31
C VAL A 177 1.98 -10.39 -23.73
N PHE A 178 1.71 -9.10 -23.90
CA PHE A 178 1.48 -8.53 -25.25
C PHE A 178 2.75 -8.19 -26.00
N ALA A 179 3.87 -7.86 -25.32
CA ALA A 179 5.16 -7.67 -25.99
C ALA A 179 5.68 -8.95 -26.67
N ASN A 180 5.23 -10.11 -26.21
CA ASN A 180 5.54 -11.41 -26.81
C ASN A 180 4.49 -11.90 -27.81
N GLY A 181 3.52 -11.05 -28.22
CA GLY A 181 2.46 -11.42 -29.15
C GLY A 181 1.45 -12.42 -28.56
N GLY A 182 1.41 -12.54 -27.22
CA GLY A 182 0.52 -13.45 -26.51
C GLY A 182 -0.87 -12.87 -26.28
N GLU A 183 -1.84 -13.75 -26.18
CA GLU A 183 -3.17 -13.42 -25.70
C GLU A 183 -3.26 -13.66 -24.19
N TRP A 184 -4.19 -12.99 -23.52
CA TRP A 184 -4.47 -13.28 -22.13
C TRP A 184 -5.01 -14.71 -22.01
N PRO A 185 -4.40 -15.59 -21.22
CA PRO A 185 -4.93 -16.92 -21.01
C PRO A 185 -6.26 -16.86 -20.27
N ASP A 186 -7.13 -17.84 -20.50
CA ASP A 186 -8.33 -18.02 -19.70
C ASP A 186 -7.91 -18.33 -18.25
N LEU A 187 -8.00 -17.34 -17.41
CA LEU A 187 -7.69 -17.41 -15.99
C LEU A 187 -8.98 -17.59 -15.21
N GLU A 188 -9.04 -18.62 -14.37
CA GLU A 188 -10.04 -18.63 -13.32
C GLU A 188 -9.80 -17.44 -12.38
N ALA A 189 -10.62 -16.40 -12.53
CA ALA A 189 -10.51 -15.15 -11.78
C ALA A 189 -10.47 -15.39 -10.26
N GLY A 190 -11.22 -16.41 -9.78
CA GLY A 190 -11.21 -16.80 -8.37
C GLY A 190 -9.86 -17.30 -7.88
N VAL A 191 -9.19 -18.15 -8.64
CA VAL A 191 -7.85 -18.69 -8.31
C VAL A 191 -6.82 -17.57 -8.35
N ALA A 192 -6.81 -16.75 -9.40
CA ALA A 192 -5.91 -15.63 -9.54
C ALA A 192 -6.07 -14.64 -8.37
N PHE A 193 -7.29 -14.34 -7.96
CA PHE A 193 -7.60 -13.49 -6.82
C PHE A 193 -7.09 -14.08 -5.51
N GLN A 194 -7.37 -15.37 -5.23
CA GLN A 194 -6.94 -16.04 -4.00
C GLN A 194 -5.41 -16.08 -3.87
N VAL A 195 -4.71 -16.45 -4.95
CA VAL A 195 -3.24 -16.46 -4.99
C VAL A 195 -2.69 -15.06 -4.74
N THR A 196 -3.27 -14.04 -5.38
CA THR A 196 -2.85 -12.65 -5.20
C THR A 196 -3.05 -12.19 -3.77
N VAL A 197 -4.22 -12.41 -3.17
CA VAL A 197 -4.52 -12.05 -1.77
C VAL A 197 -3.57 -12.74 -0.82
N LEU A 198 -3.36 -14.05 -0.99
CA LEU A 198 -2.48 -14.83 -0.12
C LEU A 198 -1.04 -14.33 -0.16
N LEU A 199 -0.50 -14.07 -1.33
CA LEU A 199 0.90 -13.64 -1.50
C LEU A 199 1.11 -12.15 -1.25
N ALA A 200 0.09 -11.30 -1.41
CA ALA A 200 0.15 -9.87 -1.11
C ALA A 200 0.01 -9.57 0.39
N ALA A 201 -0.63 -10.45 1.17
CA ALA A 201 -0.93 -10.21 2.58
C ALA A 201 0.32 -9.84 3.42
N PRO A 202 1.48 -10.51 3.32
CA PRO A 202 2.68 -10.12 4.05
C PRO A 202 3.20 -8.73 3.66
N ALA A 203 3.14 -8.36 2.36
CA ALA A 203 3.56 -7.03 1.89
C ALA A 203 2.64 -5.93 2.45
N LEU A 204 1.32 -6.12 2.41
CA LEU A 204 0.34 -5.17 2.93
C LEU A 204 0.46 -5.03 4.45
N ALA A 205 0.67 -6.14 5.16
CA ALA A 205 0.95 -6.11 6.59
C ALA A 205 2.26 -5.36 6.89
N ALA A 206 3.31 -5.56 6.08
CA ALA A 206 4.58 -4.85 6.21
C ALA A 206 4.43 -3.34 5.99
N VAL A 207 3.69 -2.90 4.97
CA VAL A 207 3.39 -1.49 4.73
C VAL A 207 2.65 -0.88 5.93
N ARG A 208 1.67 -1.61 6.49
CA ARG A 208 0.95 -1.17 7.68
C ARG A 208 1.86 -1.01 8.90
N GLU A 209 2.75 -1.98 9.16
CA GLU A 209 3.72 -1.90 10.25
C GLU A 209 4.70 -0.73 10.04
N LEU A 210 5.18 -0.55 8.81
CA LEU A 210 6.08 0.54 8.45
C LEU A 210 5.43 1.91 8.68
N ALA A 211 4.18 2.09 8.25
CA ALA A 211 3.45 3.33 8.43
C ALA A 211 3.13 3.58 9.91
N ARG A 212 2.64 2.57 10.65
CA ARG A 212 2.20 2.77 12.05
C ARG A 212 3.35 2.93 13.02
N ARG A 213 4.40 2.13 12.89
CA ARG A 213 5.51 2.05 13.84
C ARG A 213 6.77 2.73 13.34
N GLY A 214 7.01 2.68 12.02
CA GLY A 214 8.17 3.29 11.39
C GLY A 214 8.02 4.79 11.14
N GLY A 215 6.79 5.27 10.94
CA GLY A 215 6.54 6.66 10.54
C GLY A 215 6.93 6.97 9.08
N GLY A 216 7.13 5.93 8.26
CA GLY A 216 7.52 6.02 6.85
C GLY A 216 6.61 5.25 5.90
N THR A 217 6.94 5.30 4.62
CA THR A 217 6.23 4.59 3.54
C THR A 217 7.17 3.57 2.88
N PRO A 218 6.65 2.64 2.04
CA PRO A 218 7.49 1.72 1.28
C PRO A 218 8.40 2.40 0.24
N PHE A 219 8.27 3.70 0.05
CA PHE A 219 9.03 4.45 -0.93
C PHE A 219 10.43 4.83 -0.40
N PRO A 220 11.51 4.55 -1.16
CA PRO A 220 12.88 4.76 -0.68
C PRO A 220 13.25 6.21 -0.31
N PHE A 221 12.53 7.18 -0.87
CA PHE A 221 12.75 8.61 -0.59
C PHE A 221 11.90 9.14 0.59
N ASP A 222 11.09 8.26 1.20
CA ASP A 222 10.30 8.55 2.42
C ASP A 222 10.47 7.40 3.43
N PRO A 223 11.71 7.12 3.84
CA PRO A 223 12.04 5.98 4.69
C PRO A 223 11.50 6.15 6.10
N PRO A 224 11.35 5.05 6.86
CA PRO A 224 10.90 5.08 8.24
C PRO A 224 11.90 5.80 9.15
N ASP A 225 11.37 6.53 10.14
CA ASP A 225 12.17 7.22 11.16
C ASP A 225 12.64 6.25 12.26
N ARG A 226 11.92 5.14 12.47
CA ARG A 226 12.22 4.11 13.49
C ARG A 226 12.42 2.74 12.83
N LEU A 227 13.31 1.95 13.42
CA LEU A 227 13.51 0.56 12.98
C LEU A 227 12.28 -0.28 13.34
N VAL A 228 11.65 -0.88 12.33
CA VAL A 228 10.51 -1.77 12.49
C VAL A 228 10.99 -3.21 12.51
N THR A 229 10.66 -3.93 13.60
CA THR A 229 11.07 -5.32 13.82
C THR A 229 9.90 -6.24 14.18
N THR A 230 8.67 -5.73 14.07
CA THR A 230 7.42 -6.42 14.45
C THR A 230 6.62 -6.84 13.21
N GLY A 231 5.57 -7.63 13.41
CA GLY A 231 4.75 -8.14 12.32
C GLY A 231 5.59 -8.95 11.32
N PRO A 232 5.44 -8.73 10.00
CA PRO A 232 6.24 -9.45 8.99
C PRO A 232 7.75 -9.27 9.15
N TYR A 233 8.20 -8.11 9.66
CA TYR A 233 9.62 -7.85 9.91
C TYR A 233 10.22 -8.71 11.05
N ALA A 234 9.42 -9.28 11.92
CA ALA A 234 9.90 -10.26 12.89
C ALA A 234 10.30 -11.60 12.24
N TYR A 235 9.85 -11.86 11.02
CA TYR A 235 10.07 -13.11 10.30
C TYR A 235 11.09 -12.98 9.17
N VAL A 236 11.07 -11.89 8.44
CA VAL A 236 11.94 -11.64 7.29
C VAL A 236 12.23 -10.15 7.18
N ALA A 237 13.47 -9.78 6.83
CA ALA A 237 13.85 -8.37 6.82
C ALA A 237 13.22 -7.58 5.65
N ASN A 238 12.98 -8.23 4.51
CA ASN A 238 12.39 -7.61 3.33
C ASN A 238 11.06 -8.27 2.92
N PRO A 239 10.00 -8.17 3.75
CA PRO A 239 8.73 -8.85 3.49
C PRO A 239 8.02 -8.35 2.23
N MET A 240 8.11 -7.06 1.90
CA MET A 240 7.50 -6.49 0.69
C MET A 240 8.17 -7.01 -0.58
N GLN A 241 9.50 -7.01 -0.64
CA GLN A 241 10.23 -7.50 -1.80
C GLN A 241 10.03 -9.00 -2.02
N LEU A 242 10.00 -9.77 -0.92
CA LEU A 242 9.70 -11.20 -0.98
C LEU A 242 8.31 -11.45 -1.55
N SER A 243 7.28 -10.76 -1.04
CA SER A 243 5.91 -10.88 -1.54
C SER A 243 5.78 -10.48 -3.02
N CYS A 244 6.39 -9.36 -3.42
CA CYS A 244 6.38 -8.92 -4.82
C CYS A 244 7.06 -9.94 -5.75
N THR A 245 8.19 -10.52 -5.33
CA THR A 245 8.89 -11.56 -6.09
C THR A 245 8.02 -12.81 -6.23
N LEU A 246 7.42 -13.29 -5.15
CA LEU A 246 6.51 -14.44 -5.18
C LEU A 246 5.28 -14.20 -6.05
N LEU A 247 4.72 -12.99 -5.99
CA LEU A 247 3.59 -12.60 -6.84
C LEU A 247 3.97 -12.58 -8.32
N LEU A 248 5.12 -12.02 -8.69
CA LEU A 248 5.60 -12.03 -10.09
C LEU A 248 5.82 -13.46 -10.59
N VAL A 249 6.38 -14.34 -9.77
CA VAL A 249 6.54 -15.77 -10.14
C VAL A 249 5.19 -16.44 -10.30
N ALA A 250 4.26 -16.23 -9.36
CA ALA A 250 2.92 -16.83 -9.41
C ALA A 250 2.12 -16.32 -10.63
N TRP A 251 2.15 -15.01 -10.89
CA TRP A 251 1.52 -14.43 -12.09
C TRP A 251 2.20 -14.91 -13.38
N GLY A 252 3.54 -15.06 -13.38
CA GLY A 252 4.26 -15.66 -14.51
C GLY A 252 3.77 -17.07 -14.84
N GLY A 253 3.53 -17.89 -13.82
CA GLY A 253 2.94 -19.20 -13.95
C GLY A 253 1.48 -19.16 -14.43
N LEU A 254 0.66 -18.31 -13.82
CA LEU A 254 -0.76 -18.15 -14.17
C LEU A 254 -0.94 -17.63 -15.60
N LEU A 255 -0.16 -16.64 -16.01
CA LEU A 255 -0.19 -16.05 -17.35
C LEU A 255 0.66 -16.82 -18.37
N ARG A 256 1.31 -17.91 -17.95
CA ARG A 256 2.19 -18.73 -18.79
C ARG A 256 3.27 -17.91 -19.51
N THR A 257 3.79 -16.88 -18.85
CA THR A 257 4.84 -16.00 -19.41
C THR A 257 6.13 -16.02 -18.60
N TRP A 258 7.20 -16.51 -19.22
CA TRP A 258 8.54 -16.51 -18.63
C TRP A 258 9.11 -15.10 -18.41
N GLY A 259 8.58 -14.11 -19.12
CA GLY A 259 8.97 -12.71 -18.95
C GLY A 259 8.77 -12.21 -17.52
N LEU A 260 7.65 -12.52 -16.87
CA LEU A 260 7.40 -12.15 -15.46
C LEU A 260 8.31 -12.91 -14.50
N VAL A 261 8.61 -14.18 -14.77
CA VAL A 261 9.54 -14.97 -13.96
C VAL A 261 10.94 -14.38 -14.07
N ALA A 262 11.38 -14.04 -15.28
CA ALA A 262 12.68 -13.38 -15.51
C ALA A 262 12.75 -12.03 -14.78
N MET A 263 11.68 -11.24 -14.81
CA MET A 263 11.59 -9.97 -14.08
C MET A 263 11.63 -10.18 -12.57
N ALA A 264 11.00 -11.22 -12.04
CA ALA A 264 11.11 -11.60 -10.63
C ALA A 264 12.57 -11.88 -10.24
N VAL A 265 13.31 -12.63 -11.07
CA VAL A 265 14.72 -12.92 -10.83
C VAL A 265 15.57 -11.65 -10.88
N VAL A 266 15.37 -10.79 -11.89
CA VAL A 266 16.11 -9.51 -12.02
C VAL A 266 15.80 -8.60 -10.83
N SER A 267 14.53 -8.45 -10.45
CA SER A 267 14.11 -7.62 -9.31
C SER A 267 14.71 -8.14 -8.00
N ALA A 268 14.67 -9.46 -7.76
CA ALA A 268 15.24 -10.07 -6.58
C ALA A 268 16.77 -9.91 -6.54
N SER A 269 17.44 -10.07 -7.66
CA SER A 269 18.89 -9.89 -7.78
C SER A 269 19.32 -8.45 -7.53
N PHE A 270 18.59 -7.48 -8.09
CA PHE A 270 18.80 -6.06 -7.84
C PHE A 270 18.58 -5.70 -6.37
N ALA A 271 17.48 -6.19 -5.79
CA ALA A 271 17.13 -5.94 -4.40
C ALA A 271 18.13 -6.60 -3.41
N ALA A 272 18.62 -7.81 -3.72
CA ALA A 272 19.63 -8.49 -2.91
C ALA A 272 21.03 -7.87 -3.06
N GLY A 273 21.34 -7.33 -4.23
CA GLY A 273 22.62 -6.73 -4.57
C GLY A 273 22.69 -5.23 -4.25
N ILE A 274 22.58 -4.41 -5.27
CA ILE A 274 22.86 -2.95 -5.20
C ILE A 274 21.92 -2.24 -4.21
N ALA A 275 20.60 -2.51 -4.30
CA ALA A 275 19.62 -1.87 -3.44
C ALA A 275 19.81 -2.28 -1.97
N GLY A 276 19.99 -3.58 -1.71
CA GLY A 276 20.20 -4.12 -0.36
C GLY A 276 21.49 -3.65 0.29
N TRP A 277 22.56 -3.50 -0.49
CA TRP A 277 23.82 -2.92 0.00
C TRP A 277 23.64 -1.45 0.42
N HIS A 278 23.00 -0.65 -0.44
CA HIS A 278 22.77 0.77 -0.15
C HIS A 278 21.82 0.96 1.06
N GLU A 279 20.75 0.18 1.13
CA GLU A 279 19.81 0.17 2.24
C GLU A 279 20.49 -0.21 3.56
N THR A 280 21.34 -1.24 3.55
CA THR A 280 22.09 -1.69 4.72
C THR A 280 22.98 -0.59 5.26
N LEU A 281 23.74 0.10 4.41
CA LEU A 281 24.61 1.21 4.81
C LEU A 281 23.80 2.38 5.43
N GLU A 282 22.64 2.70 4.87
CA GLU A 282 21.77 3.76 5.38
C GLU A 282 21.17 3.41 6.75
N LEU A 283 20.63 2.18 6.89
CA LEU A 283 20.02 1.69 8.13
C LEU A 283 21.08 1.48 9.24
N GLU A 284 22.29 1.07 8.88
CA GLU A 284 23.41 0.97 9.82
C GLU A 284 23.84 2.34 10.37
N ARG A 285 23.88 3.35 9.50
CA ARG A 285 24.14 4.73 9.90
C ARG A 285 23.06 5.30 10.83
N ARG A 286 21.79 4.97 10.58
CA ARG A 286 20.64 5.49 11.34
C ARG A 286 20.40 4.76 12.66
N HIS A 287 20.53 3.45 12.67
CA HIS A 287 20.10 2.59 13.79
C HIS A 287 21.26 1.83 14.47
N GLY A 288 22.46 1.85 13.90
CA GLY A 288 23.67 1.31 14.48
C GLY A 288 23.55 -0.12 15.00
N ARG A 289 23.78 -0.33 16.29
CA ARG A 289 23.77 -1.65 16.95
C ARG A 289 22.42 -2.36 16.83
N ALA A 290 21.31 -1.64 16.93
CA ALA A 290 19.97 -2.22 16.83
C ALA A 290 19.74 -2.88 15.45
N TRP A 291 20.17 -2.21 14.37
CA TRP A 291 20.15 -2.76 13.03
C TRP A 291 21.05 -4.01 12.89
N SER A 292 22.30 -3.92 13.35
CA SER A 292 23.25 -5.04 13.25
C SER A 292 22.79 -6.27 14.04
N GLU A 293 22.17 -6.08 15.21
CA GLU A 293 21.57 -7.17 15.99
C GLU A 293 20.39 -7.81 15.29
N TYR A 294 19.45 -6.98 14.79
CA TYR A 294 18.31 -7.43 14.02
C TYR A 294 18.75 -8.24 12.79
N ARG A 295 19.70 -7.72 12.00
CA ARG A 295 20.19 -8.36 10.77
C ARG A 295 20.91 -9.69 11.00
N ARG A 296 21.57 -9.87 12.14
CA ARG A 296 22.19 -11.15 12.51
C ARG A 296 21.14 -12.24 12.80
N ARG A 297 19.94 -11.86 13.19
CA ARG A 297 18.87 -12.77 13.63
C ARG A 297 17.79 -12.97 12.59
N VAL A 298 17.48 -11.95 11.79
CA VAL A 298 16.41 -11.97 10.79
C VAL A 298 16.99 -11.97 9.39
N PRO A 299 16.85 -13.06 8.63
CA PRO A 299 17.36 -13.15 7.25
C PRO A 299 16.61 -12.20 6.30
N VAL A 300 17.26 -11.84 5.16
CA VAL A 300 16.67 -10.91 4.15
C VAL A 300 15.53 -11.54 3.39
N TRP A 301 15.75 -12.78 2.87
CA TRP A 301 14.89 -13.42 1.88
C TRP A 301 14.26 -14.73 2.37
N ARG A 302 14.80 -15.33 3.43
CA ARG A 302 14.31 -16.60 3.95
C ARG A 302 13.55 -16.38 5.27
N PRO A 303 12.22 -16.48 5.28
CA PRO A 303 11.45 -16.28 6.50
C PRO A 303 11.85 -17.28 7.60
N ARG A 304 11.89 -16.81 8.82
CA ARG A 304 12.04 -17.65 10.01
C ARG A 304 10.71 -18.36 10.29
N TRP A 305 10.79 -19.53 10.89
CA TRP A 305 9.58 -20.22 11.34
C TRP A 305 8.96 -19.55 12.57
N ARG A 306 9.76 -19.13 13.55
CA ARG A 306 9.32 -18.38 14.74
C ARG A 306 9.75 -16.92 14.64
N PRO A 307 8.94 -15.97 15.15
CA PRO A 307 9.28 -14.55 15.06
C PRO A 307 10.52 -14.22 15.90
N TRP A 308 11.22 -13.17 15.53
CA TRP A 308 12.26 -12.60 16.36
C TRP A 308 11.65 -11.70 17.43
N GLY A 309 11.96 -11.96 18.69
CA GLY A 309 11.41 -11.21 19.83
C GLY A 309 12.36 -10.17 20.43
N GLY A 310 13.51 -9.86 19.77
CA GLY A 310 14.45 -8.90 20.30
C GLY A 310 14.05 -7.44 20.08
N GLY A 311 14.50 -6.55 20.96
CA GLY A 311 14.39 -5.11 20.76
C GLY A 311 13.04 -4.46 21.10
N THR A 312 12.04 -5.22 21.55
CA THR A 312 10.72 -4.66 21.94
C THR A 312 10.27 -5.20 23.28
N ASP A 313 9.39 -4.47 23.97
CA ASP A 313 8.69 -4.98 25.14
C ASP A 313 7.67 -6.08 24.73
N PRO A 314 7.30 -7.00 25.65
CA PRO A 314 6.24 -7.96 25.37
C PRO A 314 4.92 -7.27 25.05
N ALA A 315 4.19 -7.80 24.07
CA ALA A 315 2.80 -7.45 23.89
C ALA A 315 1.95 -8.12 24.98
N VAL A 316 0.77 -7.58 25.26
CA VAL A 316 -0.15 -8.13 26.24
C VAL A 316 -1.48 -8.46 25.59
N LEU A 317 -1.98 -9.68 25.84
CA LEU A 317 -3.32 -10.10 25.44
C LEU A 317 -4.21 -10.23 26.66
N TYR A 318 -5.25 -9.45 26.73
CA TYR A 318 -6.24 -9.49 27.80
C TYR A 318 -7.40 -10.40 27.43
N VAL A 319 -7.68 -11.38 28.30
CA VAL A 319 -8.65 -12.44 28.10
C VAL A 319 -9.66 -12.44 29.25
N ALA A 320 -10.96 -12.54 28.95
CA ALA A 320 -11.98 -12.56 29.97
C ALA A 320 -11.90 -13.83 30.84
N PRO A 321 -11.74 -13.71 32.17
CA PRO A 321 -11.74 -14.85 33.06
C PRO A 321 -13.16 -15.41 33.22
N GLY A 322 -13.29 -16.75 33.42
CA GLY A 322 -14.56 -17.41 33.59
C GLY A 322 -15.42 -17.56 32.32
N CYS A 323 -14.82 -17.27 31.15
CA CYS A 323 -15.43 -17.48 29.85
C CYS A 323 -14.74 -18.66 29.16
N ASP A 324 -15.44 -19.82 29.07
CA ASP A 324 -14.85 -21.07 28.54
C ASP A 324 -14.15 -20.89 27.17
N PRO A 325 -14.74 -20.23 26.15
CA PRO A 325 -14.06 -19.99 24.88
C PRO A 325 -12.79 -19.14 25.03
N CYS A 326 -12.81 -18.13 25.90
CA CYS A 326 -11.69 -17.23 26.13
C CYS A 326 -10.54 -17.93 26.85
N GLU A 327 -10.85 -18.71 27.89
CA GLU A 327 -9.85 -19.53 28.61
C GLU A 327 -9.31 -20.63 27.72
N GLY A 328 -10.17 -21.24 26.89
CA GLY A 328 -9.75 -22.20 25.87
C GLY A 328 -8.72 -21.58 24.90
N LEU A 329 -8.98 -20.37 24.43
CA LEU A 329 -8.06 -19.63 23.58
C LEU A 329 -6.75 -19.31 24.30
N ALA A 330 -6.81 -18.83 25.54
CA ALA A 330 -5.61 -18.52 26.33
C ALA A 330 -4.74 -19.75 26.56
N ARG A 331 -5.34 -20.89 26.91
CA ARG A 331 -4.65 -22.18 27.05
C ARG A 331 -4.05 -22.65 25.73
N TRP A 332 -4.80 -22.52 24.63
CA TRP A 332 -4.36 -22.88 23.28
C TRP A 332 -3.15 -22.06 22.81
N LEU A 333 -3.16 -20.75 23.07
CA LEU A 333 -2.04 -19.84 22.78
C LEU A 333 -0.83 -20.19 23.66
N GLY A 334 -1.03 -20.30 24.98
CA GLY A 334 0.03 -20.59 25.94
C GLY A 334 0.74 -21.93 25.68
N ALA A 335 -0.02 -22.96 25.28
CA ALA A 335 0.54 -24.28 24.93
C ALA A 335 1.47 -24.25 23.69
N ARG A 336 1.45 -23.16 22.89
CA ARG A 336 2.27 -22.96 21.69
C ARG A 336 3.48 -22.08 21.94
N ASP A 337 3.71 -21.68 23.18
CA ASP A 337 4.87 -20.87 23.61
C ASP A 337 5.06 -19.63 22.72
N PRO A 338 4.13 -18.66 22.77
CA PRO A 338 4.20 -17.45 21.94
C PRO A 338 5.42 -16.60 22.31
N VAL A 339 6.08 -16.06 21.30
CA VAL A 339 7.29 -15.25 21.51
C VAL A 339 6.90 -13.82 21.90
N ARG A 340 7.24 -13.36 23.10
CA ARG A 340 7.00 -11.98 23.58
C ARG A 340 5.51 -11.61 23.60
N LEU A 341 4.67 -12.51 24.06
CA LEU A 341 3.26 -12.26 24.30
C LEU A 341 2.90 -12.72 25.72
N ASP A 342 2.52 -11.77 26.56
CA ASP A 342 1.97 -12.01 27.88
C ASP A 342 0.44 -12.15 27.78
N ILE A 343 -0.09 -13.24 28.36
CA ILE A 343 -1.55 -13.44 28.42
C ILE A 343 -2.00 -13.12 29.84
N ARG A 344 -2.90 -12.14 29.99
CA ARG A 344 -3.37 -11.64 31.29
C ARG A 344 -4.89 -11.66 31.37
N ALA A 345 -5.41 -11.65 32.59
CA ALA A 345 -6.84 -11.51 32.80
C ALA A 345 -7.33 -10.11 32.37
N ALA A 346 -8.53 -10.02 31.80
CA ALA A 346 -9.13 -8.75 31.40
C ALA A 346 -9.36 -7.80 32.59
N THR A 347 -9.47 -8.35 33.82
CA THR A 347 -9.51 -7.57 35.06
C THR A 347 -8.24 -6.77 35.35
N ASP A 348 -7.11 -7.19 34.79
CA ASP A 348 -5.81 -6.55 35.00
C ASP A 348 -5.54 -5.48 33.93
N ALA A 349 -6.49 -5.24 33.03
CA ALA A 349 -6.35 -4.25 31.98
C ALA A 349 -6.40 -2.82 32.57
N PRO A 350 -5.56 -1.87 32.06
CA PRO A 350 -5.51 -0.50 32.56
C PRO A 350 -6.82 0.27 32.33
N THR A 351 -7.62 -0.16 31.37
CA THR A 351 -8.95 0.36 31.05
C THR A 351 -9.92 -0.79 30.87
N PRO A 352 -11.24 -0.61 31.18
CA PRO A 352 -12.23 -1.64 30.98
C PRO A 352 -12.23 -2.13 29.52
N VAL A 353 -12.16 -3.45 29.33
CA VAL A 353 -12.19 -4.10 28.03
C VAL A 353 -13.47 -4.92 27.86
N VAL A 354 -14.09 -4.81 26.70
CA VAL A 354 -15.36 -5.50 26.40
C VAL A 354 -15.21 -6.66 25.40
N ARG A 355 -13.99 -6.89 24.94
CA ARG A 355 -13.62 -7.95 23.99
C ARG A 355 -12.20 -8.42 24.28
N LEU A 356 -11.80 -9.55 23.66
CA LEU A 356 -10.40 -9.91 23.55
C LEU A 356 -9.58 -8.69 23.11
N THR A 357 -8.60 -8.27 23.91
CA THR A 357 -7.87 -7.03 23.66
C THR A 357 -6.38 -7.30 23.66
N TYR A 358 -5.73 -6.89 22.58
CA TYR A 358 -4.28 -6.95 22.42
C TYR A 358 -3.70 -5.53 22.53
N ILE A 359 -2.69 -5.39 23.36
CA ILE A 359 -1.90 -4.17 23.47
C ILE A 359 -0.48 -4.48 22.98
N GLY A 360 -0.06 -3.83 21.90
CA GLY A 360 1.27 -3.98 21.33
C GLY A 360 2.36 -3.30 22.16
N PRO A 361 3.65 -3.54 21.82
CA PRO A 361 4.79 -2.94 22.54
C PRO A 361 4.78 -1.40 22.56
N ASP A 362 4.15 -0.77 21.57
CA ASP A 362 4.06 0.70 21.45
C ASP A 362 2.77 1.27 22.09
N GLY A 363 2.00 0.44 22.80
CA GLY A 363 0.72 0.82 23.36
C GLY A 363 -0.46 0.78 22.39
N ASP A 364 -0.24 0.42 21.14
CA ASP A 364 -1.30 0.23 20.13
C ASP A 364 -2.30 -0.83 20.60
N GLN A 365 -3.57 -0.45 20.76
CA GLN A 365 -4.64 -1.33 21.19
C GLN A 365 -5.48 -1.82 20.00
N THR A 366 -5.77 -3.12 19.99
CA THR A 366 -6.72 -3.73 19.05
C THR A 366 -7.65 -4.69 19.79
N ALA A 367 -8.89 -4.87 19.29
CA ALA A 367 -9.90 -5.69 19.96
C ALA A 367 -10.51 -6.74 19.01
N GLY A 368 -11.09 -7.79 19.60
CA GLY A 368 -11.83 -8.83 18.89
C GLY A 368 -10.96 -9.62 17.91
N VAL A 369 -11.44 -9.82 16.70
CA VAL A 369 -10.73 -10.55 15.62
C VAL A 369 -9.35 -9.98 15.31
N ALA A 370 -9.22 -8.66 15.34
CA ALA A 370 -7.92 -8.01 15.12
C ALA A 370 -6.94 -8.31 16.27
N ALA A 371 -7.42 -8.36 17.52
CA ALA A 371 -6.61 -8.78 18.67
C ALA A 371 -6.16 -10.23 18.57
N PHE A 372 -7.06 -11.14 18.16
CA PHE A 372 -6.72 -12.53 17.88
C PHE A 372 -5.65 -12.62 16.81
N ALA A 373 -5.84 -11.95 15.68
CA ALA A 373 -4.86 -11.95 14.58
C ALA A 373 -3.49 -11.46 15.06
N ARG A 374 -3.46 -10.37 15.84
CA ARG A 374 -2.20 -9.88 16.43
C ARG A 374 -1.55 -10.87 17.40
N ALA A 375 -2.34 -11.56 18.20
CA ALA A 375 -1.81 -12.55 19.14
C ALA A 375 -1.17 -13.75 18.43
N VAL A 376 -1.79 -14.28 17.36
CA VAL A 376 -1.25 -15.43 16.64
C VAL A 376 -0.01 -15.09 15.78
N GLU A 377 0.25 -13.80 15.48
CA GLU A 377 1.53 -13.37 14.91
C GLU A 377 2.74 -13.72 15.79
N HIS A 378 2.54 -13.98 17.08
CA HIS A 378 3.59 -14.35 18.03
C HIS A 378 3.92 -15.84 18.05
N LEU A 379 3.19 -16.70 17.30
CA LEU A 379 3.36 -18.14 17.32
C LEU A 379 4.43 -18.61 16.31
N ASN A 380 4.04 -18.68 15.05
CA ASN A 380 4.90 -19.10 13.95
C ASN A 380 4.41 -18.55 12.61
N LEU A 381 5.20 -18.75 11.56
CA LEU A 381 4.97 -18.18 10.24
C LEU A 381 3.61 -18.54 9.64
N ALA A 382 3.12 -19.76 9.84
CA ALA A 382 1.83 -20.18 9.29
C ALA A 382 0.66 -19.40 9.94
N TRP A 383 0.67 -19.27 11.27
CA TRP A 383 -0.31 -18.47 12.00
C TRP A 383 -0.16 -16.97 11.70
N ALA A 384 1.07 -16.49 11.58
CA ALA A 384 1.33 -15.11 11.20
C ALA A 384 0.79 -14.81 9.79
N TRP A 385 0.94 -15.73 8.84
CA TRP A 385 0.39 -15.55 7.49
C TRP A 385 -1.14 -15.47 7.50
N LEU A 386 -1.80 -16.36 8.23
CA LEU A 386 -3.25 -16.29 8.45
C LEU A 386 -3.66 -14.95 9.09
N ALA A 387 -2.91 -14.50 10.09
CA ALA A 387 -3.14 -13.21 10.74
C ALA A 387 -3.05 -12.04 9.76
N TRP A 388 -2.04 -12.03 8.88
CA TRP A 388 -1.88 -10.97 7.88
C TRP A 388 -3.03 -10.95 6.87
N VAL A 389 -3.56 -12.11 6.48
CA VAL A 389 -4.78 -12.19 5.66
C VAL A 389 -5.98 -11.63 6.43
N LEU A 390 -6.19 -12.05 7.68
CA LEU A 390 -7.29 -11.54 8.50
C LEU A 390 -7.20 -10.01 8.75
N LEU A 391 -6.00 -9.46 8.80
CA LEU A 391 -5.75 -8.04 9.01
C LEU A 391 -5.85 -7.20 7.73
N LEU A 392 -6.19 -7.79 6.59
CA LEU A 392 -6.47 -7.03 5.36
C LEU A 392 -7.61 -6.03 5.58
N PRO A 393 -7.57 -4.86 4.91
CA PRO A 393 -8.59 -3.83 5.07
C PRO A 393 -10.01 -4.37 4.88
N GLY A 394 -10.86 -4.14 5.86
CA GLY A 394 -12.25 -4.60 5.85
C GLY A 394 -12.48 -6.05 6.31
N LEU A 395 -11.53 -6.98 6.08
CA LEU A 395 -11.75 -8.41 6.38
C LEU A 395 -11.92 -8.67 7.87
N ALA A 396 -11.03 -8.12 8.73
CA ALA A 396 -11.18 -8.27 10.18
C ALA A 396 -12.50 -7.70 10.70
N ARG A 397 -12.96 -6.58 10.13
CA ARG A 397 -14.28 -5.99 10.48
C ARG A 397 -15.42 -6.88 10.03
N PHE A 398 -15.37 -7.40 8.81
CA PHE A 398 -16.38 -8.33 8.30
C PHE A 398 -16.47 -9.60 9.15
N VAL A 399 -15.35 -10.24 9.45
CA VAL A 399 -15.30 -11.44 10.31
C VAL A 399 -15.81 -11.11 11.71
N GLN A 400 -15.48 -9.91 12.25
CA GLN A 400 -16.01 -9.48 13.54
C GLN A 400 -17.54 -9.34 13.54
N LEU A 401 -18.11 -8.73 12.49
CA LEU A 401 -19.56 -8.62 12.33
C LEU A 401 -20.24 -10.01 12.27
N VAL A 402 -19.64 -10.95 11.58
CA VAL A 402 -20.14 -12.35 11.52
C VAL A 402 -20.12 -12.98 12.90
N ILE A 403 -19.02 -12.87 13.65
CA ILE A 403 -18.88 -13.39 15.01
C ILE A 403 -19.91 -12.74 15.94
N ASP A 404 -20.10 -11.43 15.85
CA ASP A 404 -21.09 -10.70 16.65
C ASP A 404 -22.52 -11.16 16.34
N ALA A 405 -22.84 -11.37 15.07
CA ALA A 405 -24.13 -11.92 14.65
C ALA A 405 -24.38 -13.36 15.14
N MET A 406 -23.31 -14.13 15.37
CA MET A 406 -23.37 -15.47 15.92
C MET A 406 -23.40 -15.51 17.46
N GLY A 407 -23.56 -14.36 18.13
CA GLY A 407 -23.62 -14.26 19.58
C GLY A 407 -22.28 -13.99 20.28
N GLY A 408 -21.19 -13.78 19.52
CA GLY A 408 -19.87 -13.39 20.06
C GLY A 408 -19.71 -11.89 20.32
N GLY A 409 -20.81 -11.18 20.57
CA GLY A 409 -20.85 -9.72 20.81
C GLY A 409 -20.01 -9.26 22.00
N PRO A 410 -19.94 -7.92 22.23
CA PRO A 410 -19.16 -7.38 23.34
C PRO A 410 -19.77 -7.81 24.68
N LEU A 411 -18.90 -8.29 25.57
CA LEU A 411 -19.25 -8.66 26.94
C LEU A 411 -18.63 -7.62 27.86
N ALA A 412 -19.45 -6.88 28.59
CA ALA A 412 -18.95 -6.04 29.67
C ALA A 412 -18.29 -6.97 30.70
N THR A 413 -17.00 -6.77 30.98
CA THR A 413 -16.31 -7.48 32.03
C THR A 413 -16.64 -6.75 33.35
N PRO A 414 -17.44 -7.33 34.27
CA PRO A 414 -17.71 -6.68 35.54
C PRO A 414 -16.40 -6.56 36.32
N ILE A 415 -16.15 -5.40 36.89
CA ILE A 415 -15.11 -5.23 37.90
C ILE A 415 -15.58 -6.10 39.09
N GLY A 416 -15.07 -7.34 39.21
CA GLY A 416 -15.43 -8.23 40.30
C GLY A 416 -16.02 -9.60 39.96
N GLY A 417 -15.82 -10.13 38.75
CA GLY A 417 -16.18 -11.51 38.40
C GLY A 417 -17.40 -11.67 37.51
N CYS A 418 -17.35 -12.64 36.66
CA CYS A 418 -18.46 -13.03 35.79
C CYS A 418 -19.71 -13.40 36.61
N PRO A 419 -20.92 -12.95 36.26
CA PRO A 419 -22.12 -13.46 36.91
C PRO A 419 -22.25 -14.96 36.59
N ARG A 420 -22.20 -15.78 37.62
CA ARG A 420 -22.56 -17.20 37.51
C ARG A 420 -24.05 -17.27 37.21
N ASN A 421 -24.37 -17.80 36.03
CA ASN A 421 -25.68 -18.31 35.61
C ASN A 421 -26.95 -17.43 35.78
N GLY A 422 -27.49 -16.99 34.65
CA GLY A 422 -28.93 -17.00 34.44
C GLY A 422 -29.72 -15.77 34.83
N SER A 423 -29.13 -14.64 35.13
CA SER A 423 -29.91 -13.40 35.36
C SER A 423 -29.67 -12.42 34.19
N PRO A 424 -30.73 -11.86 33.58
CA PRO A 424 -30.58 -10.80 32.59
C PRO A 424 -29.91 -9.57 33.23
N PRO A 425 -29.05 -8.83 32.48
CA PRO A 425 -28.44 -7.63 33.00
C PRO A 425 -29.50 -6.58 33.34
N PRO A 426 -29.30 -5.76 34.38
CA PRO A 426 -30.20 -4.64 34.65
C PRO A 426 -30.15 -3.65 33.48
N GLU A 427 -31.30 -3.37 32.90
CA GLU A 427 -31.49 -2.25 31.97
C GLU A 427 -31.29 -0.95 32.73
N ALA A 428 -30.11 -0.39 32.74
CA ALA A 428 -29.91 1.04 33.00
C ALA A 428 -28.46 1.47 32.78
N GLU A 429 -28.32 2.60 32.13
CA GLU A 429 -27.08 3.44 32.04
C GLU A 429 -26.08 3.25 30.93
N VAL A 430 -26.42 2.70 29.78
CA VAL A 430 -25.49 2.69 28.62
C VAL A 430 -25.78 3.83 27.61
N ALA A 431 -26.79 4.65 27.82
CA ALA A 431 -27.17 5.69 26.85
C ALA A 431 -26.24 6.95 26.81
N GLY A 432 -25.31 7.09 27.76
CA GLY A 432 -24.51 8.32 27.88
C GLY A 432 -23.08 8.26 27.37
N SER A 433 -22.54 7.04 27.06
CA SER A 433 -21.10 6.87 26.73
C SER A 433 -20.79 6.56 25.27
N LEU A 434 -21.79 6.27 24.44
CA LEU A 434 -21.57 5.88 23.04
C LEU A 434 -21.35 7.07 22.08
N ASP A 435 -21.73 8.28 22.46
CA ASP A 435 -21.54 9.47 21.61
C ASP A 435 -20.10 10.02 21.59
N GLY A 436 -19.28 9.64 22.58
CA GLY A 436 -17.88 10.07 22.64
C GLY A 436 -16.91 9.23 21.79
N ALA A 437 -17.20 7.94 21.61
CA ALA A 437 -16.30 7.01 20.93
C ALA A 437 -16.42 7.04 19.40
N LEU A 438 -17.54 7.52 18.86
CA LEU A 438 -17.77 7.59 17.40
C LEU A 438 -17.20 8.86 16.75
N ARG A 439 -16.71 9.83 17.52
CA ARG A 439 -16.13 11.08 16.99
C ARG A 439 -14.62 11.09 16.85
N SER A 440 -13.88 10.10 17.38
CA SER A 440 -12.42 10.06 17.28
C SER A 440 -11.90 9.30 16.05
N ASP A 441 -12.75 8.58 15.32
CA ASP A 441 -12.33 7.80 14.14
C ASP A 441 -12.55 8.51 12.79
N ALA A 442 -12.91 9.82 12.81
CA ALA A 442 -13.21 10.61 11.61
C ALA A 442 -12.29 11.82 11.41
N MET A 443 -10.99 11.72 11.85
CA MET A 443 -9.95 12.65 11.40
C MET A 443 -8.67 11.92 11.02
#